data_cacf93177f3dbf78a0d7108b60ec8e6c
#
_entry.id   cacf93177f3dbf78a0d7108b60ec8e6c
#
_cell.length_a   1.000
_cell.length_b   1.000
_cell.length_c   1.000
_cell.angle_alpha   90.00
_cell.angle_beta   90.00
_cell.angle_gamma   90.00
#
_symmetry.space_group_name_H-M   'P 1'
#
loop_
_entity.id
_entity.type
_entity.pdbx_description
1 polymer ?
#
loop_
_entity_poly.entity_id
_entity_poly.type
_entity_poly.pdbx_seq_one_letter_code
_entity_poly.pdbx_strand_id
1 'polypeptide(L)'
;YEKPFNWHKVTEYYNETTSLKPDEWWIIADDDELQLYSKPIKQIVEECEQNGWEYVRGGFIDRIGEDGDFPKITKSSNVWEEMPNAGFFRYPLSRAEANKVTLLKGKHDVVSGQHFIQFEDGTTSWNDLQSLCYPIEKNFTQVHHFKWDYSVLERLKEVSTSKLVESFSREYRKMLKAIEKLDYRFDINDRKWMFERVDSPDYSTYRKWKILTKKILNISNL
;
A
#
# COMPACT_ATOMS: atom_id res chain seq x y z
N TYR A 1 -18.63 -2.50 11.67
CA TYR A 1 -17.49 -2.80 12.54
C TYR A 1 -17.42 -1.74 13.63
N GLU A 2 -17.87 -2.07 14.83
CA GLU A 2 -18.02 -1.10 15.94
C GLU A 2 -16.81 -1.04 16.90
N LYS A 3 -15.67 -1.63 16.52
CA LYS A 3 -14.49 -1.73 17.39
C LYS A 3 -13.32 -0.94 16.81
N PRO A 4 -12.33 -0.55 17.61
CA PRO A 4 -11.10 0.04 17.10
C PRO A 4 -10.50 -0.80 15.98
N PHE A 5 -9.93 -0.14 14.96
CA PHE A 5 -9.31 -0.78 13.82
C PHE A 5 -8.34 -1.90 14.26
N ASN A 6 -8.52 -3.07 13.69
CA ASN A 6 -7.67 -4.23 13.90
C ASN A 6 -7.32 -4.87 12.55
N TRP A 7 -6.13 -4.62 12.08
CA TRP A 7 -5.62 -5.10 10.81
C TRP A 7 -5.58 -6.63 10.66
N HIS A 8 -5.38 -7.38 11.76
CA HIS A 8 -5.51 -8.84 11.72
C HIS A 8 -6.93 -9.27 11.38
N LYS A 9 -7.93 -8.63 11.98
CA LYS A 9 -9.34 -8.91 11.68
C LYS A 9 -9.72 -8.53 10.26
N VAL A 10 -9.19 -7.43 9.74
CA VAL A 10 -9.39 -7.03 8.34
C VAL A 10 -8.79 -8.09 7.41
N THR A 11 -7.58 -8.56 7.70
CA THR A 11 -6.94 -9.63 6.92
C THR A 11 -7.73 -10.94 6.97
N GLU A 12 -8.22 -11.34 8.15
CA GLU A 12 -9.11 -12.50 8.30
C GLU A 12 -10.33 -12.37 7.37
N TYR A 13 -11.01 -11.22 7.36
CA TYR A 13 -12.16 -10.98 6.48
C TYR A 13 -11.81 -11.04 4.99
N TYR A 14 -10.64 -10.52 4.58
CA TYR A 14 -10.18 -10.67 3.20
C TYR A 14 -10.04 -12.16 2.85
N ASN A 15 -9.28 -12.91 3.64
CA ASN A 15 -8.98 -14.32 3.39
C ASN A 15 -10.24 -15.19 3.44
N GLU A 16 -11.12 -14.99 4.42
CA GLU A 16 -12.42 -15.67 4.48
C GLU A 16 -13.29 -15.36 3.25
N THR A 17 -13.29 -14.10 2.79
CA THR A 17 -14.11 -13.70 1.63
C THR A 17 -13.57 -14.27 0.33
N THR A 18 -12.27 -14.18 0.10
CA THR A 18 -11.64 -14.67 -1.14
C THR A 18 -11.72 -16.19 -1.25
N SER A 19 -11.59 -16.91 -0.13
CA SER A 19 -11.66 -18.38 -0.08
C SER A 19 -13.04 -18.96 -0.45
N LEU A 20 -14.12 -18.14 -0.42
CA LEU A 20 -15.43 -18.58 -0.89
C LEU A 20 -15.44 -18.94 -2.38
N LYS A 21 -14.50 -18.39 -3.14
CA LYS A 21 -14.34 -18.64 -4.58
C LYS A 21 -12.85 -18.75 -4.92
N PRO A 22 -12.24 -19.89 -4.62
CA PRO A 22 -10.79 -20.09 -4.69
C PRO A 22 -10.21 -19.96 -6.11
N ASP A 23 -10.99 -20.26 -7.12
CA ASP A 23 -10.57 -20.19 -8.53
C ASP A 23 -10.82 -18.82 -9.18
N GLU A 24 -11.53 -17.92 -8.50
CA GLU A 24 -11.79 -16.58 -9.03
C GLU A 24 -10.65 -15.61 -8.67
N TRP A 25 -10.53 -14.54 -9.48
CA TRP A 25 -9.62 -13.44 -9.24
C TRP A 25 -10.27 -12.34 -8.42
N TRP A 26 -9.54 -11.86 -7.44
CA TRP A 26 -9.98 -10.83 -6.51
C TRP A 26 -9.05 -9.62 -6.57
N ILE A 27 -9.64 -8.42 -6.54
CA ILE A 27 -8.92 -7.17 -6.31
C ILE A 27 -8.82 -6.98 -4.80
N ILE A 28 -7.61 -6.74 -4.30
CA ILE A 28 -7.36 -6.45 -2.89
C ILE A 28 -6.92 -4.99 -2.77
N ALA A 29 -7.66 -4.20 -2.01
CA ALA A 29 -7.37 -2.79 -1.76
C ALA A 29 -7.87 -2.39 -0.37
N ASP A 30 -7.12 -1.55 0.33
CA ASP A 30 -7.60 -0.84 1.51
C ASP A 30 -8.49 0.35 1.07
N ASP A 31 -9.30 0.89 1.95
CA ASP A 31 -10.26 1.95 1.66
C ASP A 31 -9.61 3.32 1.37
N ASP A 32 -8.33 3.46 1.71
CA ASP A 32 -7.49 4.62 1.43
C ASP A 32 -6.51 4.41 0.24
N GLU A 33 -6.73 3.37 -0.59
CA GLU A 33 -5.89 3.02 -1.73
C GLU A 33 -6.63 3.15 -3.06
N LEU A 34 -5.96 3.80 -4.04
CA LEU A 34 -6.38 3.80 -5.44
C LEU A 34 -5.33 3.11 -6.30
N GLN A 35 -5.74 2.08 -7.03
CA GLN A 35 -4.85 1.24 -7.84
C GLN A 35 -4.95 1.60 -9.32
N LEU A 36 -3.80 1.90 -9.94
CA LEU A 36 -3.69 2.17 -11.37
C LEU A 36 -2.92 1.03 -12.04
N TYR A 37 -3.59 0.35 -12.94
CA TYR A 37 -3.05 -0.76 -13.73
C TYR A 37 -2.57 -0.26 -15.10
N SER A 38 -1.47 -0.82 -15.62
CA SER A 38 -0.91 -0.43 -16.92
C SER A 38 -1.75 -0.84 -18.12
N LYS A 39 -2.71 -1.74 -17.91
CA LYS A 39 -3.63 -2.26 -18.92
C LYS A 39 -4.93 -2.75 -18.26
N PRO A 40 -5.99 -3.03 -19.02
CA PRO A 40 -7.23 -3.56 -18.46
C PRO A 40 -7.00 -4.80 -17.59
N ILE A 41 -7.62 -4.85 -16.43
CA ILE A 41 -7.48 -5.97 -15.47
C ILE A 41 -7.79 -7.31 -16.12
N LYS A 42 -8.82 -7.36 -16.98
CA LYS A 42 -9.16 -8.57 -17.72
C LYS A 42 -7.97 -9.13 -18.52
N GLN A 43 -7.23 -8.26 -19.20
CA GLN A 43 -6.05 -8.66 -19.97
C GLN A 43 -4.92 -9.17 -19.03
N ILE A 44 -4.74 -8.54 -17.86
CA ILE A 44 -3.77 -9.00 -16.87
C ILE A 44 -4.12 -10.41 -16.41
N VAL A 45 -5.39 -10.63 -16.08
CA VAL A 45 -5.90 -11.94 -15.64
C VAL A 45 -5.70 -13.00 -16.72
N GLU A 46 -6.06 -12.69 -17.97
CA GLU A 46 -5.85 -13.61 -19.10
C GLU A 46 -4.37 -14.00 -19.28
N GLU A 47 -3.47 -13.04 -19.16
CA GLU A 47 -2.02 -13.30 -19.20
C GLU A 47 -1.55 -14.14 -18.01
N CYS A 48 -2.10 -13.93 -16.80
CA CYS A 48 -1.82 -14.73 -15.63
C CYS A 48 -2.24 -16.19 -15.84
N GLU A 49 -3.47 -16.43 -16.31
CA GLU A 49 -3.98 -17.78 -16.57
C GLU A 49 -3.14 -18.53 -17.61
N GLN A 50 -2.72 -17.86 -18.68
CA GLN A 50 -1.89 -18.44 -19.72
C GLN A 50 -0.49 -18.84 -19.25
N ASN A 51 0.04 -18.17 -18.22
CA ASN A 51 1.42 -18.37 -17.78
C ASN A 51 1.53 -19.03 -16.39
N GLY A 52 0.40 -19.36 -15.76
CA GLY A 52 0.37 -19.97 -14.43
C GLY A 52 0.75 -19.02 -13.30
N TRP A 53 0.61 -17.70 -13.51
CA TRP A 53 0.75 -16.73 -12.43
C TRP A 53 -0.56 -16.64 -11.65
N GLU A 54 -0.46 -16.45 -10.36
CA GLU A 54 -1.61 -16.54 -9.45
C GLU A 54 -1.84 -15.28 -8.62
N TYR A 55 -0.93 -14.31 -8.71
CA TYR A 55 -1.10 -12.99 -8.09
C TYR A 55 -0.32 -11.90 -8.82
N VAL A 56 -0.79 -10.67 -8.63
CA VAL A 56 -0.17 -9.43 -9.14
C VAL A 56 0.17 -8.54 -7.96
N ARG A 57 1.34 -7.95 -7.98
CA ARG A 57 1.75 -6.95 -7.00
C ARG A 57 1.97 -5.60 -7.65
N GLY A 58 1.82 -4.55 -6.84
CA GLY A 58 2.06 -3.18 -7.22
C GLY A 58 3.09 -2.49 -6.34
N GLY A 59 3.50 -1.31 -6.73
CA GLY A 59 4.34 -0.43 -5.92
C GLY A 59 3.50 0.48 -5.06
N PHE A 60 3.83 0.55 -3.77
CA PHE A 60 3.14 1.34 -2.77
C PHE A 60 3.66 2.78 -2.81
N ILE A 61 2.75 3.74 -3.00
CA ILE A 61 3.06 5.15 -3.23
C ILE A 61 2.25 5.98 -2.25
N ASP A 62 2.90 6.56 -1.25
CA ASP A 62 2.25 7.47 -0.32
C ASP A 62 1.94 8.81 -0.98
N ARG A 63 0.76 9.36 -0.65
CA ARG A 63 0.30 10.66 -1.13
C ARG A 63 0.24 11.64 0.03
N ILE A 64 0.58 12.93 -0.24
CA ILE A 64 0.59 14.00 0.77
C ILE A 64 0.23 15.35 0.14
N GLY A 65 -0.20 16.30 0.96
CA GLY A 65 -0.57 17.64 0.55
C GLY A 65 0.53 18.42 -0.17
N GLU A 66 0.15 19.52 -0.83
CA GLU A 66 1.01 20.29 -1.73
C GLU A 66 2.30 20.77 -1.06
N ASP A 67 2.19 21.25 0.15
CA ASP A 67 3.31 21.76 0.94
C ASP A 67 3.90 20.73 1.92
N GLY A 68 3.59 19.44 1.75
CA GLY A 68 3.99 18.39 2.70
C GLY A 68 3.13 18.33 3.95
N ASP A 69 1.97 18.94 3.93
CA ASP A 69 0.98 18.98 5.00
C ASP A 69 -0.01 17.80 4.92
N PHE A 70 -0.93 17.74 5.90
CA PHE A 70 -1.99 16.75 6.01
C PHE A 70 -3.34 17.44 5.68
N PRO A 71 -3.79 17.41 4.43
CA PRO A 71 -4.99 18.13 4.02
C PRO A 71 -6.24 17.54 4.67
N LYS A 72 -7.27 18.38 4.84
CA LYS A 72 -8.57 17.95 5.32
C LYS A 72 -9.41 17.46 4.16
N ILE A 73 -9.54 16.15 4.02
CA ILE A 73 -10.37 15.52 2.98
C ILE A 73 -11.84 15.50 3.39
N THR A 74 -12.71 15.84 2.45
CA THR A 74 -14.16 15.83 2.60
C THR A 74 -14.80 15.02 1.48
N LYS A 75 -16.10 14.78 1.54
CA LYS A 75 -16.84 14.05 0.48
C LYS A 75 -16.77 14.73 -0.90
N SER A 76 -16.51 16.04 -0.93
CA SER A 76 -16.40 16.84 -2.16
C SER A 76 -14.95 17.05 -2.61
N SER A 77 -13.98 16.60 -1.83
CA SER A 77 -12.56 16.75 -2.18
C SER A 77 -12.16 15.83 -3.34
N ASN A 78 -11.34 16.36 -4.25
CA ASN A 78 -10.62 15.54 -5.20
C ASN A 78 -9.27 15.17 -4.57
N VAL A 79 -9.11 13.93 -4.14
CA VAL A 79 -7.90 13.48 -3.42
C VAL A 79 -6.62 13.65 -4.24
N TRP A 80 -6.70 13.64 -5.57
CA TRP A 80 -5.55 13.85 -6.45
C TRP A 80 -5.07 15.30 -6.43
N GLU A 81 -5.98 16.25 -6.31
CA GLU A 81 -5.68 17.68 -6.21
C GLU A 81 -5.23 18.08 -4.80
N GLU A 82 -5.89 17.53 -3.78
CA GLU A 82 -5.58 17.82 -2.38
C GLU A 82 -4.24 17.21 -1.93
N MET A 83 -3.85 16.06 -2.52
CA MET A 83 -2.63 15.32 -2.17
C MET A 83 -1.77 15.06 -3.42
N PRO A 84 -1.26 16.14 -4.07
CA PRO A 84 -0.58 16.05 -5.36
C PRO A 84 0.81 15.42 -5.27
N ASN A 85 1.47 15.46 -4.11
CA ASN A 85 2.81 14.91 -3.97
C ASN A 85 2.77 13.40 -3.69
N ALA A 86 3.59 12.67 -4.39
CA ALA A 86 3.69 11.23 -4.31
C ALA A 86 5.12 10.81 -3.95
N GLY A 87 5.27 9.88 -3.03
CA GLY A 87 6.56 9.42 -2.54
C GLY A 87 6.43 8.14 -1.73
N PHE A 88 7.39 7.89 -0.84
CA PHE A 88 7.36 6.72 0.02
C PHE A 88 7.92 7.03 1.41
N PHE A 89 7.09 6.85 2.44
CA PHE A 89 7.50 7.03 3.81
C PHE A 89 8.21 5.79 4.35
N ARG A 90 9.43 6.01 4.85
CA ARG A 90 10.28 5.00 5.46
C ARG A 90 10.37 5.16 6.97
N TYR A 91 11.01 4.18 7.58
CA TYR A 91 11.38 4.30 8.99
C TYR A 91 12.06 5.66 9.27
N PRO A 92 11.71 6.40 10.35
CA PRO A 92 10.85 5.96 11.44
C PRO A 92 9.33 6.14 11.23
N LEU A 93 8.89 6.74 10.11
CA LEU A 93 7.49 7.06 9.85
C LEU A 93 6.65 5.85 9.49
N SER A 94 7.20 4.95 8.69
CA SER A 94 6.52 3.72 8.31
C SER A 94 7.51 2.57 8.23
N ARG A 95 7.02 1.36 8.51
CA ARG A 95 7.72 0.11 8.25
C ARG A 95 7.02 -0.70 7.16
N ALA A 96 6.06 -0.08 6.48
CA ALA A 96 5.36 -0.73 5.38
C ALA A 96 6.37 -1.13 4.30
N GLU A 97 6.16 -2.31 3.75
CA GLU A 97 6.89 -2.76 2.57
C GLU A 97 6.48 -1.92 1.35
N ALA A 98 7.40 -1.80 0.40
CA ALA A 98 7.18 -0.97 -0.78
C ALA A 98 6.25 -1.61 -1.83
N ASN A 99 5.74 -2.79 -1.56
CA ASN A 99 4.87 -3.54 -2.45
C ASN A 99 3.52 -3.85 -1.79
N LYS A 100 2.51 -4.05 -2.63
CA LYS A 100 1.19 -4.54 -2.24
C LYS A 100 0.75 -5.64 -3.20
N VAL A 101 0.06 -6.64 -2.69
CA VAL A 101 -0.72 -7.56 -3.51
C VAL A 101 -1.96 -6.82 -3.98
N THR A 102 -2.21 -6.78 -5.29
CA THR A 102 -3.31 -6.03 -5.89
C THR A 102 -4.36 -6.92 -6.53
N LEU A 103 -3.94 -8.06 -7.08
CA LEU A 103 -4.82 -9.12 -7.59
C LEU A 103 -4.30 -10.46 -7.12
N LEU A 104 -5.18 -11.38 -6.75
CA LEU A 104 -4.82 -12.76 -6.46
C LEU A 104 -5.97 -13.72 -6.75
N LYS A 105 -5.63 -15.00 -6.95
CA LYS A 105 -6.60 -16.11 -6.91
C LYS A 105 -7.08 -16.35 -5.49
N GLY A 106 -8.37 -16.58 -5.32
CA GLY A 106 -9.02 -16.72 -4.03
C GLY A 106 -8.52 -17.88 -3.15
N LYS A 107 -7.78 -18.84 -3.72
CA LYS A 107 -7.13 -19.93 -2.98
C LYS A 107 -5.93 -19.47 -2.13
N HIS A 108 -5.44 -18.26 -2.32
CA HIS A 108 -4.31 -17.73 -1.57
C HIS A 108 -4.75 -16.75 -0.50
N ASP A 109 -4.14 -16.85 0.66
CA ASP A 109 -4.27 -15.89 1.72
C ASP A 109 -3.27 -14.73 1.55
N VAL A 110 -3.63 -13.56 2.05
CA VAL A 110 -2.70 -12.45 2.22
C VAL A 110 -2.29 -12.32 3.68
N VAL A 111 -1.07 -11.87 3.92
CA VAL A 111 -0.64 -11.49 5.28
C VAL A 111 -1.20 -10.12 5.65
N SER A 112 -1.19 -9.80 6.91
CA SER A 112 -1.62 -8.50 7.42
C SER A 112 -0.88 -7.35 6.76
N GLY A 113 -1.65 -6.38 6.21
CA GLY A 113 -1.15 -5.28 5.39
C GLY A 113 -1.06 -5.61 3.90
N GLN A 114 -1.43 -6.81 3.47
CA GLN A 114 -1.49 -7.29 2.08
C GLN A 114 -0.19 -7.10 1.27
N HIS A 115 0.96 -7.13 1.96
CA HIS A 115 2.27 -6.98 1.30
C HIS A 115 2.77 -8.29 0.68
N PHE A 116 2.33 -9.42 1.20
CA PHE A 116 2.75 -10.77 0.79
C PHE A 116 1.56 -11.73 0.73
N ILE A 117 1.73 -12.81 -0.01
CA ILE A 117 0.85 -13.97 0.05
C ILE A 117 1.37 -14.93 1.13
N GLN A 118 0.46 -15.60 1.81
CA GLN A 118 0.73 -16.70 2.72
C GLN A 118 0.39 -18.03 2.04
N PHE A 119 1.28 -19.00 2.15
CA PHE A 119 1.05 -20.36 1.67
C PHE A 119 0.27 -21.19 2.68
N GLU A 120 -0.31 -22.31 2.22
CA GLU A 120 -1.03 -23.25 3.06
C GLU A 120 -0.18 -23.81 4.21
N ASP A 121 1.14 -23.96 4.01
CA ASP A 121 2.08 -24.40 5.05
C ASP A 121 2.43 -23.32 6.09
N GLY A 122 1.82 -22.13 5.96
CA GLY A 122 2.04 -20.99 6.84
C GLY A 122 3.33 -20.23 6.58
N THR A 123 4.14 -20.66 5.59
CA THR A 123 5.33 -19.90 5.20
C THR A 123 4.95 -18.65 4.40
N THR A 124 5.65 -17.56 4.67
CA THR A 124 5.61 -16.37 3.84
C THR A 124 7.01 -16.20 3.28
N SER A 125 7.23 -16.61 2.05
CA SER A 125 8.53 -16.43 1.41
C SER A 125 8.41 -15.52 0.21
N TRP A 126 9.12 -14.41 0.30
CA TRP A 126 9.26 -13.49 -0.81
C TRP A 126 9.95 -14.12 -2.02
N ASN A 127 10.93 -15.00 -1.80
CA ASN A 127 11.72 -15.62 -2.86
C ASN A 127 10.98 -16.79 -3.53
N ASP A 128 10.27 -17.58 -2.77
CA ASP A 128 9.60 -18.79 -3.27
C ASP A 128 8.33 -18.49 -4.06
N LEU A 129 7.75 -17.27 -3.84
CA LEU A 129 6.52 -16.83 -4.50
C LEU A 129 6.73 -16.15 -5.85
N GLN A 130 7.95 -15.82 -6.22
CA GLN A 130 8.21 -15.06 -7.46
C GLN A 130 7.78 -15.82 -8.71
N SER A 131 7.81 -17.17 -8.71
CA SER A 131 7.35 -17.98 -9.84
C SER A 131 5.86 -17.86 -10.10
N LEU A 132 5.06 -17.57 -9.05
CA LEU A 132 3.61 -17.38 -9.15
C LEU A 132 3.20 -15.92 -9.34
N CYS A 133 4.15 -15.00 -9.24
CA CYS A 133 3.90 -13.58 -9.39
C CYS A 133 3.91 -13.15 -10.86
N TYR A 134 2.93 -12.38 -11.26
CA TYR A 134 3.00 -11.68 -12.55
C TYR A 134 4.26 -10.81 -12.60
N PRO A 135 5.14 -10.95 -13.63
CA PRO A 135 6.38 -10.21 -13.69
C PRO A 135 6.17 -8.69 -13.73
N ILE A 136 6.81 -7.98 -12.81
CA ILE A 136 6.71 -6.51 -12.67
C ILE A 136 7.16 -5.77 -13.95
N GLU A 137 8.00 -6.41 -14.76
CA GLU A 137 8.46 -5.89 -16.05
C GLU A 137 7.34 -5.84 -17.09
N LYS A 138 6.38 -6.75 -17.00
CA LYS A 138 5.23 -6.83 -17.93
C LYS A 138 4.09 -5.93 -17.51
N ASN A 139 3.86 -5.81 -16.20
CA ASN A 139 2.84 -4.93 -15.64
C ASN A 139 3.31 -4.42 -14.28
N PHE A 140 3.22 -3.13 -14.10
CA PHE A 140 3.45 -2.48 -12.83
C PHE A 140 2.17 -1.77 -12.41
N THR A 141 1.59 -2.22 -11.30
CA THR A 141 0.44 -1.55 -10.70
C THR A 141 0.93 -0.48 -9.74
N GLN A 142 0.42 0.74 -9.88
CA GLN A 142 0.64 1.80 -8.90
C GLN A 142 -0.44 1.71 -7.84
N VAL A 143 -0.05 1.65 -6.56
CA VAL A 143 -0.96 1.67 -5.41
C VAL A 143 -0.78 2.99 -4.70
N HIS A 144 -1.64 3.96 -5.03
CA HIS A 144 -1.63 5.27 -4.42
C HIS A 144 -2.37 5.25 -3.09
N HIS A 145 -1.65 5.55 -2.01
CA HIS A 145 -2.10 5.46 -0.64
C HIS A 145 -2.36 6.86 -0.07
N PHE A 146 -3.63 7.19 0.16
CA PHE A 146 -4.13 8.50 0.58
C PHE A 146 -4.34 8.62 2.10
N LYS A 147 -3.63 7.82 2.86
CA LYS A 147 -3.69 7.77 4.32
C LYS A 147 -3.33 9.09 5.01
N TRP A 148 -2.43 9.88 4.41
CA TRP A 148 -1.76 11.00 5.06
C TRP A 148 -2.58 12.30 4.98
N ASP A 149 -3.85 12.21 5.34
CA ASP A 149 -4.77 13.33 5.54
C ASP A 149 -4.82 13.77 7.00
N TYR A 150 -5.60 14.78 7.31
CA TYR A 150 -5.74 15.31 8.68
C TYR A 150 -6.22 14.25 9.69
N SER A 151 -7.04 13.29 9.26
CA SER A 151 -7.60 12.26 10.15
C SER A 151 -6.52 11.28 10.65
N VAL A 152 -5.41 11.13 9.93
CA VAL A 152 -4.31 10.26 10.37
C VAL A 152 -3.71 10.73 11.70
N LEU A 153 -3.69 12.03 11.96
CA LEU A 153 -3.14 12.58 13.21
C LEU A 153 -3.98 12.17 14.42
N GLU A 154 -5.31 12.15 14.28
CA GLU A 154 -6.23 11.69 15.32
C GLU A 154 -6.07 10.18 15.52
N ARG A 155 -6.05 9.41 14.44
CA ARG A 155 -5.83 7.95 14.48
C ARG A 155 -4.48 7.59 15.12
N LEU A 156 -3.40 8.32 14.81
CA LEU A 156 -2.10 8.09 15.43
C LEU A 156 -2.14 8.34 16.94
N LYS A 157 -2.82 9.37 17.41
CA LYS A 157 -3.00 9.66 18.84
C LYS A 157 -3.81 8.56 19.52
N GLU A 158 -4.94 8.18 18.96
CA GLU A 158 -5.83 7.16 19.50
C GLU A 158 -5.11 5.79 19.59
N VAL A 159 -4.56 5.31 18.47
CA VAL A 159 -3.91 3.99 18.43
C VAL A 159 -2.63 3.97 19.27
N SER A 160 -1.88 5.06 19.36
CA SER A 160 -0.67 5.16 20.16
C SER A 160 -0.93 4.93 21.65
N THR A 161 -2.14 5.20 22.14
CA THR A 161 -2.57 5.02 23.53
C THR A 161 -3.35 3.73 23.76
N SER A 162 -3.77 3.05 22.69
CA SER A 162 -4.53 1.81 22.76
C SER A 162 -3.71 0.68 23.41
N LYS A 163 -4.38 -0.11 24.24
CA LYS A 163 -3.81 -1.32 24.87
C LYS A 163 -4.14 -2.61 24.09
N LEU A 164 -4.89 -2.51 23.00
CA LEU A 164 -5.40 -3.68 22.28
C LEU A 164 -4.32 -4.49 21.58
N VAL A 165 -3.31 -3.83 21.00
CA VAL A 165 -2.17 -4.48 20.36
C VAL A 165 -0.91 -3.66 20.66
N GLU A 166 -0.10 -4.09 21.64
CA GLU A 166 1.03 -3.30 22.14
C GLU A 166 2.11 -3.01 21.06
N SER A 167 2.41 -3.99 20.21
CA SER A 167 3.39 -3.81 19.13
C SER A 167 2.98 -2.71 18.18
N PHE A 168 1.69 -2.67 17.84
CA PHE A 168 1.07 -1.69 16.95
C PHE A 168 1.02 -0.30 17.60
N SER A 169 0.59 -0.21 18.85
CA SER A 169 0.59 1.04 19.61
C SER A 169 2.00 1.63 19.73
N ARG A 170 3.02 0.79 19.89
CA ARG A 170 4.42 1.21 19.93
C ARG A 170 4.89 1.78 18.59
N GLU A 171 4.48 1.19 17.46
CA GLU A 171 4.81 1.70 16.14
C GLU A 171 4.14 3.06 15.90
N TYR A 172 2.85 3.18 16.18
CA TYR A 172 2.11 4.43 16.05
C TYR A 172 2.65 5.55 16.95
N ARG A 173 3.11 5.24 18.18
CA ARG A 173 3.81 6.21 19.03
C ARG A 173 5.10 6.72 18.41
N LYS A 174 5.87 5.86 17.74
CA LYS A 174 7.11 6.27 17.06
C LYS A 174 6.79 7.15 15.84
N MET A 175 5.78 6.78 15.08
CA MET A 175 5.29 7.53 13.92
C MET A 175 4.80 8.92 14.36
N LEU A 176 3.94 9.01 15.38
CA LEU A 176 3.46 10.28 15.92
C LEU A 176 4.61 11.18 16.37
N LYS A 177 5.55 10.66 17.17
CA LYS A 177 6.73 11.41 17.59
C LYS A 177 7.61 11.89 16.44
N ALA A 178 7.69 11.12 15.36
CA ALA A 178 8.45 11.53 14.18
C ALA A 178 7.74 12.68 13.44
N ILE A 179 6.43 12.62 13.33
CA ILE A 179 5.61 13.69 12.72
C ILE A 179 5.65 14.97 13.59
N GLU A 180 5.52 14.84 14.91
CA GLU A 180 5.65 15.97 15.85
C GLU A 180 7.00 16.69 15.71
N LYS A 181 8.10 15.95 15.55
CA LYS A 181 9.44 16.53 15.32
C LYS A 181 9.57 17.28 13.99
N LEU A 182 8.70 16.99 13.04
CA LEU A 182 8.62 17.66 11.74
C LEU A 182 7.61 18.80 11.74
N ASP A 183 7.10 19.17 12.93
CA ASP A 183 6.05 20.20 13.09
C ASP A 183 4.82 19.95 12.19
N TYR A 184 4.43 18.68 12.07
CA TYR A 184 3.28 18.20 11.26
C TYR A 184 3.37 18.59 9.78
N ARG A 185 4.57 18.77 9.25
CA ARG A 185 4.81 19.10 7.84
C ARG A 185 6.08 18.40 7.35
N PHE A 186 6.00 17.74 6.23
CA PHE A 186 7.15 17.13 5.58
C PHE A 186 7.85 18.09 4.65
N ASP A 187 9.17 18.11 4.67
CA ASP A 187 9.94 18.76 3.61
C ASP A 187 9.87 17.89 2.35
N ILE A 188 9.03 18.29 1.40
CA ILE A 188 8.84 17.59 0.12
C ILE A 188 10.12 17.56 -0.73
N ASN A 189 11.08 18.43 -0.45
CA ASN A 189 12.37 18.47 -1.13
C ASN A 189 13.42 17.56 -0.48
N ASP A 190 13.14 17.02 0.70
CA ASP A 190 14.04 16.08 1.35
C ASP A 190 14.12 14.78 0.55
N ARG A 191 15.28 14.52 -0.03
CA ARG A 191 15.54 13.37 -0.92
C ARG A 191 15.26 12.00 -0.27
N LYS A 192 15.21 11.93 1.06
CA LYS A 192 14.89 10.68 1.76
C LYS A 192 13.45 10.22 1.53
N TRP A 193 12.51 11.14 1.27
CA TRP A 193 11.10 10.83 1.02
C TRP A 193 10.80 10.57 -0.46
N MET A 194 11.69 11.03 -1.35
CA MET A 194 11.54 10.89 -2.80
C MET A 194 10.21 11.42 -3.35
N PHE A 195 9.65 12.47 -2.71
CA PHE A 195 8.41 13.07 -3.18
C PHE A 195 8.59 13.73 -4.56
N GLU A 196 7.54 13.63 -5.32
CA GLU A 196 7.39 14.23 -6.62
C GLU A 196 5.93 14.63 -6.83
N ARG A 197 5.68 15.81 -7.42
CA ARG A 197 4.35 16.25 -7.77
C ARG A 197 3.80 15.39 -8.91
N VAL A 198 2.58 14.87 -8.71
CA VAL A 198 1.83 14.11 -9.69
C VAL A 198 0.39 14.61 -9.67
N ASP A 199 0.07 15.51 -10.60
CA ASP A 199 -1.20 16.26 -10.63
C ASP A 199 -2.39 15.47 -11.17
N SER A 200 -2.16 14.28 -11.72
CA SER A 200 -3.19 13.47 -12.36
C SER A 200 -2.95 11.97 -12.14
N PRO A 201 -4.01 11.17 -12.07
CA PRO A 201 -3.90 9.71 -12.10
C PRO A 201 -3.45 9.19 -13.47
N ASP A 202 -2.66 9.96 -14.21
CA ASP A 202 -2.19 9.59 -15.53
C ASP A 202 -1.08 8.54 -15.44
N TYR A 203 -1.29 7.44 -16.12
CA TYR A 203 -0.31 6.36 -16.25
C TYR A 203 0.93 6.77 -17.08
N SER A 204 0.94 7.94 -17.74
CA SER A 204 2.09 8.46 -18.49
C SER A 204 3.34 8.63 -17.60
N THR A 205 3.15 8.85 -16.31
CA THR A 205 4.21 8.91 -15.29
C THR A 205 4.77 7.53 -14.91
N TYR A 206 4.17 6.44 -15.42
CA TYR A 206 4.50 5.06 -15.10
C TYR A 206 6.00 4.72 -15.18
N ARG A 207 6.71 5.19 -16.22
CA ARG A 207 8.14 4.88 -16.36
C ARG A 207 8.96 5.39 -15.18
N LYS A 208 8.63 6.57 -14.69
CA LYS A 208 9.27 7.21 -13.55
C LYS A 208 8.99 6.46 -12.26
N TRP A 209 7.73 6.12 -12.04
CA TRP A 209 7.30 5.32 -10.90
C TRP A 209 7.85 3.90 -10.93
N LYS A 210 7.95 3.27 -12.08
CA LYS A 210 8.60 1.97 -12.24
C LYS A 210 10.07 2.00 -11.78
N ILE A 211 10.80 3.06 -12.13
CA ILE A 211 12.21 3.23 -11.70
C ILE A 211 12.26 3.46 -10.18
N LEU A 212 11.40 4.32 -9.65
CA LEU A 212 11.31 4.62 -8.23
C LEU A 212 10.96 3.36 -7.42
N THR A 213 9.94 2.63 -7.81
CA THR A 213 9.53 1.41 -7.12
C THR A 213 10.59 0.31 -7.17
N LYS A 214 11.28 0.14 -8.31
CA LYS A 214 12.43 -0.76 -8.37
C LYS A 214 13.52 -0.37 -7.37
N LYS A 215 13.82 0.92 -7.24
CA LYS A 215 14.76 1.40 -6.22
C LYS A 215 14.27 1.11 -4.80
N ILE A 216 12.98 1.34 -4.53
CA ILE A 216 12.37 1.10 -3.24
C ILE A 216 12.39 -0.40 -2.91
N LEU A 217 11.99 -1.27 -3.83
CA LEU A 217 12.03 -2.73 -3.66
C LEU A 217 13.47 -3.23 -3.42
N ASN A 218 14.45 -2.71 -4.16
CA ASN A 218 15.85 -3.10 -3.98
C ASN A 218 16.43 -2.65 -2.62
N ILE A 219 15.90 -1.56 -2.04
CA ILE A 219 16.33 -1.08 -0.72
C ILE A 219 15.64 -1.87 0.40
N SER A 220 14.43 -2.38 0.18
CA SER A 220 13.73 -3.24 1.13
C SER A 220 14.39 -4.63 1.28
N ASN A 221 15.25 -5.00 0.33
CA ASN A 221 16.02 -6.25 0.33
C ASN A 221 17.44 -6.11 0.92
N LEU A 222 17.79 -4.95 1.46
CA LEU A 222 19.03 -4.66 2.21
C LEU A 222 18.75 -4.55 3.71
#